data_d2423f5808299e06ebeea323782f0e9d
#
_entry.id   d2423f5808299e06ebeea323782f0e9d
#
_cell.length_a   1.000
_cell.length_b   1.000
_cell.length_c   1.000
_cell.angle_alpha   90.00
_cell.angle_beta   90.00
_cell.angle_gamma   90.00
#
_symmetry.space_group_name_H-M   'P 1'
#
loop_
_entity.id
_entity.type
_entity.pdbx_description
1 polymer ?
#
loop_
_entity_poly.entity_id
_entity_poly.type
_entity_poly.pdbx_seq_one_letter_code
_entity_poly.pdbx_strand_id
1 'polypeptide(L)'
;RHSEETKRKIGKSNAVALKGNKLSVETRMKLSLSHKGEKSYLWKGGISTENSKIRNSIEMRLWREAVFKRDDWTCVLCKERGGKLNADHIKRFADYPELRFELLNGRTLCVICHRKTDTWGSRQLLTL
;
A
#
# COMPACT_ATOMS: atom_id res chain seq x y z
N ARG A 1 -21.17 -23.74 24.67
CA ARG A 1 -20.10 -22.80 24.23
C ARG A 1 -18.97 -22.85 25.25
N HIS A 2 -17.71 -22.93 24.83
CA HIS A 2 -16.56 -22.96 25.73
C HIS A 2 -16.38 -21.60 26.45
N SER A 3 -15.91 -21.69 27.72
CA SER A 3 -15.54 -20.49 28.48
C SER A 3 -14.35 -19.75 27.82
N GLU A 4 -14.15 -18.47 28.08
CA GLU A 4 -13.04 -17.68 27.53
C GLU A 4 -11.68 -18.25 27.95
N GLU A 5 -11.58 -18.80 29.16
CA GLU A 5 -10.36 -19.48 29.62
C GLU A 5 -10.05 -20.73 28.78
N THR A 6 -11.07 -21.54 28.50
CA THR A 6 -10.94 -22.73 27.64
C THR A 6 -10.53 -22.35 26.23
N LYS A 7 -11.15 -21.33 25.65
CA LYS A 7 -10.76 -20.81 24.32
C LYS A 7 -9.30 -20.35 24.28
N ARG A 8 -8.84 -19.67 25.33
CA ARG A 8 -7.45 -19.23 25.44
C ARG A 8 -6.47 -20.40 25.57
N LYS A 9 -6.80 -21.45 26.33
CA LYS A 9 -5.99 -22.68 26.44
C LYS A 9 -5.90 -23.38 25.08
N ILE A 10 -7.02 -23.56 24.39
CA ILE A 10 -7.07 -24.17 23.05
C ILE A 10 -6.23 -23.35 22.06
N GLY A 11 -6.37 -22.02 22.05
CA GLY A 11 -5.60 -21.14 21.19
C GLY A 11 -4.09 -21.25 21.41
N LYS A 12 -3.63 -21.29 22.68
CA LYS A 12 -2.21 -21.47 23.02
C LYS A 12 -1.70 -22.85 22.57
N SER A 13 -2.44 -23.93 22.84
CA SER A 13 -2.07 -25.28 22.43
C SER A 13 -1.95 -25.39 20.90
N ASN A 14 -2.93 -24.85 20.17
CA ASN A 14 -2.91 -24.87 18.71
C ASN A 14 -1.75 -24.02 18.13
N ALA A 15 -1.45 -22.88 18.73
CA ALA A 15 -0.33 -22.03 18.29
C ALA A 15 1.02 -22.77 18.42
N VAL A 16 1.19 -23.54 19.49
CA VAL A 16 2.39 -24.37 19.69
C VAL A 16 2.42 -25.53 18.69
N ALA A 17 1.32 -26.29 18.57
CA ALA A 17 1.23 -27.46 17.70
C ALA A 17 1.39 -27.11 16.21
N LEU A 18 0.94 -25.92 15.78
CA LEU A 18 1.02 -25.48 14.38
C LEU A 18 2.29 -24.67 14.06
N LYS A 19 3.10 -24.35 15.06
CA LYS A 19 4.33 -23.59 14.86
C LYS A 19 5.31 -24.36 13.97
N GLY A 20 5.63 -23.75 12.81
CA GLY A 20 6.54 -24.35 11.85
C GLY A 20 5.91 -25.38 10.90
N ASN A 21 4.63 -25.68 11.06
CA ASN A 21 3.94 -26.59 10.15
C ASN A 21 3.69 -25.93 8.81
N LYS A 22 4.36 -26.42 7.75
CA LYS A 22 4.21 -25.90 6.40
C LYS A 22 3.17 -26.74 5.65
N LEU A 23 2.10 -26.12 5.22
CA LEU A 23 1.11 -26.75 4.34
C LEU A 23 1.79 -27.27 3.05
N SER A 24 1.35 -28.43 2.59
CA SER A 24 1.82 -28.97 1.30
C SER A 24 1.56 -27.98 0.14
N VAL A 25 2.33 -28.08 -0.91
CA VAL A 25 2.15 -27.24 -2.12
C VAL A 25 0.73 -27.38 -2.66
N GLU A 26 0.22 -28.60 -2.71
CA GLU A 26 -1.15 -28.90 -3.17
C GLU A 26 -2.21 -28.21 -2.30
N THR A 27 -2.08 -28.29 -0.98
CA THR A 27 -3.02 -27.63 -0.04
C THR A 27 -2.98 -26.11 -0.19
N ARG A 28 -1.79 -25.53 -0.34
CA ARG A 28 -1.63 -24.09 -0.59
C ARG A 28 -2.27 -23.65 -1.92
N MET A 29 -2.13 -24.45 -2.96
CA MET A 29 -2.78 -24.20 -4.25
C MET A 29 -4.29 -24.27 -4.13
N LYS A 30 -4.84 -25.29 -3.49
CA LYS A 30 -6.30 -25.41 -3.24
C LYS A 30 -6.85 -24.22 -2.46
N LEU A 31 -6.18 -23.81 -1.39
CA LEU A 31 -6.55 -22.62 -0.62
C LEU A 31 -6.47 -21.33 -1.45
N SER A 32 -5.40 -21.15 -2.23
CA SER A 32 -5.28 -20.00 -3.12
C SER A 32 -6.41 -19.93 -4.13
N LEU A 33 -6.75 -21.05 -4.77
CA LEU A 33 -7.83 -21.13 -5.75
C LEU A 33 -9.21 -20.89 -5.14
N SER A 34 -9.46 -21.38 -3.90
CA SER A 34 -10.74 -21.20 -3.21
C SER A 34 -10.98 -19.75 -2.76
N HIS A 35 -9.91 -18.97 -2.55
CA HIS A 35 -9.99 -17.57 -2.11
C HIS A 35 -9.70 -16.55 -3.22
N LYS A 36 -9.57 -17.00 -4.48
CA LYS A 36 -9.21 -16.12 -5.59
C LYS A 36 -10.46 -15.65 -6.36
N GLY A 37 -10.54 -14.33 -6.57
CA GLY A 37 -11.60 -13.72 -7.37
C GLY A 37 -13.00 -14.01 -6.80
N GLU A 38 -13.93 -14.37 -7.67
CA GLU A 38 -15.35 -14.62 -7.34
C GLU A 38 -15.59 -15.69 -6.26
N LYS A 39 -14.63 -16.59 -6.06
CA LYS A 39 -14.71 -17.63 -5.03
C LYS A 39 -14.44 -17.11 -3.61
N SER A 40 -13.90 -15.92 -3.49
CA SER A 40 -13.66 -15.29 -2.17
C SER A 40 -14.95 -14.65 -1.66
N TYR A 41 -15.32 -14.92 -0.41
CA TYR A 41 -16.45 -14.24 0.25
C TYR A 41 -16.27 -12.71 0.39
N LEU A 42 -15.01 -12.23 0.28
CA LEU A 42 -14.70 -10.80 0.27
C LEU A 42 -14.75 -10.18 -1.13
N TRP A 43 -14.95 -11.00 -2.18
CA TRP A 43 -15.01 -10.50 -3.54
C TRP A 43 -16.26 -9.65 -3.77
N LYS A 44 -16.05 -8.44 -4.25
CA LYS A 44 -17.10 -7.46 -4.52
C LYS A 44 -17.12 -7.04 -6.01
N GLY A 45 -16.93 -7.99 -6.92
CA GLY A 45 -17.01 -7.72 -8.35
C GLY A 45 -15.84 -6.96 -8.97
N GLY A 46 -14.64 -7.00 -8.32
CA GLY A 46 -13.46 -6.35 -8.90
C GLY A 46 -13.54 -4.82 -8.97
N ILE A 47 -14.20 -4.19 -8.01
CA ILE A 47 -14.49 -2.75 -7.93
C ILE A 47 -13.28 -1.87 -7.59
N SER A 48 -12.06 -2.28 -7.93
CA SER A 48 -10.91 -1.38 -7.81
C SER A 48 -11.12 -0.18 -8.71
N THR A 49 -11.10 1.03 -8.13
CA THR A 49 -11.21 2.26 -8.90
C THR A 49 -10.06 2.36 -9.90
N GLU A 50 -10.27 3.07 -11.01
CA GLU A 50 -9.23 3.31 -12.03
C GLU A 50 -7.97 3.90 -11.41
N ASN A 51 -8.11 4.88 -10.52
CA ASN A 51 -7.00 5.46 -9.78
C ASN A 51 -6.23 4.43 -8.94
N SER A 52 -6.91 3.45 -8.36
CA SER A 52 -6.27 2.37 -7.61
C SER A 52 -5.47 1.44 -8.51
N LYS A 53 -6.00 1.11 -9.70
CA LYS A 53 -5.28 0.29 -10.70
C LYS A 53 -4.01 0.99 -11.16
N ILE A 54 -4.09 2.29 -11.51
CA ILE A 54 -2.95 3.08 -11.93
C ILE A 54 -1.89 3.19 -10.83
N ARG A 55 -2.30 3.43 -9.56
CA ARG A 55 -1.36 3.51 -8.42
C ARG A 55 -0.59 2.21 -8.18
N ASN A 56 -1.14 1.07 -8.59
CA ASN A 56 -0.52 -0.26 -8.46
C ASN A 56 0.15 -0.73 -9.75
N SER A 57 0.19 0.10 -10.79
CA SER A 57 0.80 -0.25 -12.06
C SER A 57 2.33 -0.26 -12.01
N ILE A 58 2.93 -0.87 -13.02
CA ILE A 58 4.39 -0.91 -13.20
C ILE A 58 4.91 0.51 -13.47
N GLU A 59 4.21 1.30 -14.27
CA GLU A 59 4.55 2.68 -14.62
C GLU A 59 4.65 3.54 -13.36
N MET A 60 3.71 3.40 -12.42
CA MET A 60 3.73 4.13 -11.16
C MET A 60 4.91 3.72 -10.27
N ARG A 61 5.31 2.45 -10.31
CA ARG A 61 6.50 1.98 -9.60
C ARG A 61 7.77 2.59 -10.18
N LEU A 62 7.91 2.56 -11.52
CA LEU A 62 9.05 3.13 -12.22
C LEU A 62 9.14 4.65 -12.02
N TRP A 63 8.01 5.34 -12.07
CA TRP A 63 7.95 6.78 -11.77
C TRP A 63 8.46 7.08 -10.36
N ARG A 64 8.01 6.34 -9.33
CA ARG A 64 8.51 6.52 -7.95
C ARG A 64 10.01 6.33 -7.83
N GLU A 65 10.54 5.28 -8.47
CA GLU A 65 11.99 5.03 -8.48
C GLU A 65 12.75 6.16 -9.16
N ALA A 66 12.25 6.68 -10.27
CA ALA A 66 12.86 7.80 -10.99
C ALA A 66 12.87 9.07 -10.14
N VAL A 67 11.77 9.39 -9.43
CA VAL A 67 11.71 10.52 -8.49
C VAL A 67 12.74 10.36 -7.38
N PHE A 68 12.81 9.19 -6.75
CA PHE A 68 13.80 8.93 -5.69
C PHE A 68 15.25 9.04 -6.18
N LYS A 69 15.55 8.48 -7.35
CA LYS A 69 16.89 8.57 -7.95
C LYS A 69 17.28 10.01 -8.26
N ARG A 70 16.38 10.80 -8.85
CA ARG A 70 16.62 12.22 -9.15
C ARG A 70 16.96 13.00 -7.89
N ASP A 71 16.26 12.73 -6.78
CA ASP A 71 16.40 13.46 -5.51
C ASP A 71 17.46 12.83 -4.59
N ASP A 72 18.24 11.87 -5.08
CA ASP A 72 19.26 11.10 -4.32
C ASP A 72 18.73 10.56 -3.00
N TRP A 73 17.49 10.01 -3.02
CA TRP A 73 16.84 9.45 -1.82
C TRP A 73 16.79 10.43 -0.65
N THR A 74 16.67 11.72 -0.94
CA THR A 74 16.71 12.82 0.02
C THR A 74 15.38 13.56 0.03
N CYS A 75 14.82 13.83 1.21
CA CYS A 75 13.63 14.67 1.35
C CYS A 75 13.94 16.09 0.86
N VAL A 76 13.21 16.58 -0.15
CA VAL A 76 13.47 17.91 -0.72
C VAL A 76 13.18 19.06 0.24
N LEU A 77 12.39 18.85 1.30
CA LEU A 77 12.05 19.88 2.29
C LEU A 77 13.03 19.93 3.47
N CYS A 78 13.22 18.82 4.18
CA CYS A 78 14.10 18.80 5.36
C CYS A 78 15.54 18.34 5.07
N LYS A 79 15.83 17.94 3.84
CA LYS A 79 17.15 17.47 3.40
C LYS A 79 17.66 16.18 4.10
N GLU A 80 16.78 15.48 4.81
CA GLU A 80 17.11 14.20 5.42
C GLU A 80 17.17 13.12 4.33
N ARG A 81 18.28 12.37 4.31
CA ARG A 81 18.51 11.29 3.33
C ARG A 81 18.13 9.94 3.90
N GLY A 82 17.43 9.13 3.11
CA GLY A 82 17.06 7.77 3.51
C GLY A 82 15.82 7.71 4.42
N GLY A 83 15.69 6.62 5.17
CA GLY A 83 14.54 6.36 6.03
C GLY A 83 13.24 6.04 5.25
N LYS A 84 12.09 6.37 5.83
CA LYS A 84 10.79 6.17 5.17
C LYS A 84 10.45 7.36 4.26
N LEU A 85 10.69 7.17 2.97
CA LEU A 85 10.42 8.18 1.95
C LEU A 85 9.15 7.88 1.17
N ASN A 86 8.50 8.94 0.68
CA ASN A 86 7.34 8.91 -0.21
C ASN A 86 7.63 9.74 -1.46
N ALA A 87 7.31 9.21 -2.63
CA ALA A 87 7.21 10.02 -3.83
C ALA A 87 5.82 10.67 -3.84
N ASP A 88 5.79 11.99 -3.70
CA ASP A 88 4.60 12.82 -3.65
C ASP A 88 4.41 13.57 -4.96
N HIS A 89 3.15 13.76 -5.36
CA HIS A 89 2.79 14.54 -6.53
C HIS A 89 2.58 16.00 -6.13
N ILE A 90 3.28 16.93 -6.77
CA ILE A 90 3.13 18.37 -6.54
C ILE A 90 1.72 18.84 -6.95
N LYS A 91 1.28 18.47 -8.15
CA LYS A 91 -0.12 18.57 -8.59
C LYS A 91 -0.82 17.25 -8.31
N ARG A 92 -1.97 17.30 -7.65
CA ARG A 92 -2.66 16.11 -7.11
C ARG A 92 -2.91 15.04 -8.17
N PHE A 93 -2.57 13.81 -7.84
CA PHE A 93 -2.76 12.63 -8.70
C PHE A 93 -4.18 12.47 -9.25
N ALA A 94 -5.20 12.81 -8.44
CA ALA A 94 -6.60 12.64 -8.83
C ALA A 94 -7.04 13.71 -9.84
N ASP A 95 -6.56 14.94 -9.68
CA ASP A 95 -7.05 16.11 -10.38
C ASP A 95 -6.31 16.36 -11.71
N TYR A 96 -5.09 15.81 -11.86
CA TYR A 96 -4.21 16.01 -13.02
C TYR A 96 -3.76 14.65 -13.60
N PRO A 97 -4.64 13.94 -14.33
CA PRO A 97 -4.32 12.63 -14.90
C PRO A 97 -3.10 12.63 -15.82
N GLU A 98 -2.92 13.70 -16.59
CA GLU A 98 -1.83 13.90 -17.54
C GLU A 98 -0.45 14.05 -16.87
N LEU A 99 -0.42 14.48 -15.61
CA LEU A 99 0.82 14.70 -14.84
C LEU A 99 1.21 13.53 -13.93
N ARG A 100 0.47 12.44 -13.98
CA ARG A 100 0.66 11.31 -13.05
C ARG A 100 2.03 10.66 -13.12
N PHE A 101 2.63 10.65 -14.31
CA PHE A 101 3.93 10.04 -14.56
C PHE A 101 5.01 11.05 -14.90
N GLU A 102 4.67 12.36 -14.90
CA GLU A 102 5.63 13.42 -15.13
C GLU A 102 6.63 13.50 -13.97
N LEU A 103 7.92 13.37 -14.30
CA LEU A 103 8.99 13.39 -13.30
C LEU A 103 9.07 14.73 -12.56
N LEU A 104 8.81 15.83 -13.27
CA LEU A 104 8.80 17.18 -12.69
C LEU A 104 7.63 17.40 -11.74
N ASN A 105 6.55 16.64 -11.87
CA ASN A 105 5.42 16.66 -10.94
C ASN A 105 5.67 15.82 -9.69
N GLY A 106 6.80 15.12 -9.61
CA GLY A 106 7.19 14.30 -8.46
C GLY A 106 8.16 15.02 -7.54
N ARG A 107 8.10 14.70 -6.26
CA ARG A 107 9.08 15.11 -5.24
C ARG A 107 9.25 14.03 -4.18
N THR A 108 10.46 13.89 -3.65
CA THR A 108 10.75 12.97 -2.55
C THR A 108 10.52 13.65 -1.21
N LEU A 109 9.69 13.08 -0.36
CA LEU A 109 9.39 13.60 0.98
C LEU A 109 9.53 12.51 2.04
N CYS A 110 10.06 12.84 3.21
CA CYS A 110 9.94 11.99 4.39
C CYS A 110 8.48 12.00 4.90
N VAL A 111 8.11 11.02 5.72
CA VAL A 111 6.74 10.87 6.23
C VAL A 111 6.26 12.14 6.95
N ILE A 112 7.14 12.79 7.73
CA ILE A 112 6.80 13.99 8.51
C ILE A 112 6.51 15.17 7.58
N CYS A 113 7.36 15.41 6.60
CA CYS A 113 7.18 16.49 5.63
C CYS A 113 5.97 16.24 4.72
N HIS A 114 5.78 14.99 4.27
CA HIS A 114 4.63 14.61 3.44
C HIS A 114 3.29 14.86 4.13
N ARG A 115 3.18 14.57 5.44
CA ARG A 115 1.95 14.86 6.21
C ARG A 115 1.59 16.34 6.33
N LYS A 116 2.55 17.23 6.09
CA LYS A 116 2.33 18.69 6.13
C LYS A 116 1.91 19.27 4.76
N THR A 117 1.95 18.48 3.69
CA THR A 117 1.59 18.94 2.35
C THR A 117 0.08 18.96 2.14
N ASP A 118 -0.38 19.77 1.20
CA ASP A 118 -1.79 19.84 0.78
C ASP A 118 -2.22 18.59 0.00
N THR A 119 -1.24 17.86 -0.53
CA THR A 119 -1.46 16.60 -1.26
C THR A 119 -1.66 15.39 -0.35
N TRP A 120 -1.41 15.54 0.96
CA TRP A 120 -1.58 14.47 1.93
C TRP A 120 -3.05 14.08 2.12
N GLY A 121 -3.37 12.81 1.86
CA GLY A 121 -4.70 12.25 2.06
C GLY A 121 -5.73 12.78 1.08
N SER A 122 -7.01 12.82 1.52
CA SER A 122 -8.14 13.33 0.73
C SER A 122 -8.48 14.78 1.07
N ARG A 123 -7.51 15.58 1.50
CA ARG A 123 -7.77 17.00 1.81
C ARG A 123 -8.19 17.70 0.53
N GLN A 124 -9.48 18.04 0.44
CA GLN A 124 -9.96 18.99 -0.54
C GLN A 124 -9.48 20.37 -0.08
N LEU A 125 -8.77 21.08 -0.96
CA LEU A 125 -8.64 22.52 -0.79
C LEU A 125 -10.05 23.08 -0.83
N LEU A 126 -10.55 23.57 0.30
CA LEU A 126 -11.68 24.47 0.31
C LEU A 126 -11.23 25.71 -0.45
N THR A 127 -11.62 25.81 -1.71
CA THR A 127 -11.55 27.07 -2.46
C THR A 127 -12.47 28.05 -1.75
N LEU A 128 -11.87 29.03 -1.10
CA LEU A 128 -12.55 30.24 -0.66
C LEU A 128 -13.00 31.05 -1.86
#